data_e5199367768c41d2c1dab03c484ee928
#
_entry.id   e5199367768c41d2c1dab03c484ee928
#
_cell.length_a   1.000
_cell.length_b   1.000
_cell.length_c   1.000
_cell.angle_alpha   90.00
_cell.angle_beta   90.00
_cell.angle_gamma   90.00
#
_symmetry.space_group_name_H-M   'P 1'
#
loop_
_entity.id
_entity.type
_entity.pdbx_description
1 polymer ?
#
loop_
_entity_poly.entity_id
_entity_poly.type
_entity_poly.pdbx_seq_one_letter_code
_entity_poly.pdbx_strand_id
1 'polypeptide(L)'
;MYTDEERTMSHKFKHLAIVALAWGYALLLTGCGADRNLKRAEKYLALGEYYDAATEYRKAYQKTSPKERPKRGEIAREMGFCYAKANHSARAVGAYRNALRYGRARTEDRLLLARQLMKLGQYREAEREFLAVLDSLPDDQLAQKGLRSSRLAPRWKKEGSRYSVRRMDALNSRGADYSPMLQGEEGERLYFTSTRNEAEGDELSGIT
;
A
#
# COMPACT_ATOMS: atom_id res chain seq x y z
N MET A 1 -57.87 6.45 39.41
CA MET A 1 -56.88 5.95 40.34
C MET A 1 -56.06 4.92 39.54
N TYR A 2 -54.94 5.34 38.97
CA TYR A 2 -54.07 4.49 38.14
C TYR A 2 -53.38 3.45 39.08
N THR A 3 -53.39 2.20 38.68
CA THR A 3 -52.78 1.13 39.50
C THR A 3 -51.25 1.20 39.40
N ASP A 4 -50.52 0.82 40.48
CA ASP A 4 -49.05 0.84 40.54
C ASP A 4 -48.39 -0.04 39.43
N GLU A 5 -49.09 -1.05 38.91
CA GLU A 5 -48.66 -1.88 37.80
C GLU A 5 -48.59 -1.12 36.45
N GLU A 6 -49.52 -0.25 36.16
CA GLU A 6 -49.49 0.57 34.92
C GLU A 6 -48.36 1.58 34.95
N ARG A 7 -48.01 2.09 36.12
CA ARG A 7 -46.89 3.01 36.30
C ARG A 7 -45.54 2.34 36.11
N THR A 8 -45.39 1.16 36.64
CA THR A 8 -44.13 0.35 36.48
C THR A 8 -43.98 -0.15 35.04
N MET A 9 -45.02 -0.51 34.34
CA MET A 9 -44.99 -0.92 32.93
C MET A 9 -44.63 0.24 32.03
N SER A 10 -45.17 1.44 32.26
CA SER A 10 -44.82 2.66 31.54
C SER A 10 -43.33 3.05 31.69
N HIS A 11 -42.79 2.91 32.90
CA HIS A 11 -41.33 3.12 33.12
C HIS A 11 -40.45 2.14 32.40
N LYS A 12 -40.77 0.85 32.40
CA LYS A 12 -40.02 -0.20 31.68
C LYS A 12 -40.06 0.05 30.17
N PHE A 13 -41.19 0.44 29.59
CA PHE A 13 -41.32 0.79 28.18
C PHE A 13 -40.47 2.02 27.81
N LYS A 14 -40.44 3.04 28.64
CA LYS A 14 -39.61 4.26 28.43
C LYS A 14 -38.11 3.90 28.48
N HIS A 15 -37.69 3.07 29.42
CA HIS A 15 -36.30 2.62 29.49
C HIS A 15 -35.89 1.77 28.25
N LEU A 16 -36.76 0.87 27.78
CA LEU A 16 -36.52 0.06 26.60
C LEU A 16 -36.40 0.93 25.33
N ALA A 17 -37.27 1.95 25.21
CA ALA A 17 -37.23 2.92 24.10
C ALA A 17 -35.95 3.77 24.10
N ILE A 18 -35.49 4.21 25.27
CA ILE A 18 -34.25 4.98 25.43
C ILE A 18 -33.03 4.12 25.08
N VAL A 19 -33.01 2.86 25.54
CA VAL A 19 -31.93 1.91 25.22
C VAL A 19 -31.92 1.60 23.71
N ALA A 20 -33.07 1.37 23.09
CA ALA A 20 -33.17 1.14 21.65
C ALA A 20 -32.73 2.36 20.82
N LEU A 21 -33.08 3.58 21.26
CA LEU A 21 -32.61 4.83 20.63
C LEU A 21 -31.11 5.03 20.81
N ALA A 22 -30.56 4.74 21.99
CA ALA A 22 -29.12 4.82 22.24
C ALA A 22 -28.33 3.81 21.38
N TRP A 23 -28.82 2.57 21.21
CA TRP A 23 -28.24 1.59 20.32
C TRP A 23 -28.35 1.99 18.83
N GLY A 24 -29.50 2.57 18.43
CA GLY A 24 -29.69 3.14 17.09
C GLY A 24 -28.71 4.27 16.79
N TYR A 25 -28.49 5.16 17.76
CA TYR A 25 -27.53 6.26 17.63
C TYR A 25 -26.08 5.79 17.59
N ALA A 26 -25.72 4.77 18.37
CA ALA A 26 -24.40 4.16 18.35
C ALA A 26 -24.07 3.49 16.99
N LEU A 27 -25.07 2.89 16.32
CA LEU A 27 -24.92 2.31 14.98
C LEU A 27 -24.71 3.38 13.89
N LEU A 28 -25.28 4.58 14.05
CA LEU A 28 -25.08 5.70 13.11
C LEU A 28 -23.68 6.33 13.22
N LEU A 29 -23.02 6.23 14.37
CA LEU A 29 -21.70 6.82 14.60
C LEU A 29 -20.55 5.99 14.03
N THR A 30 -20.74 4.70 13.80
CA THR A 30 -19.68 3.81 13.31
C THR A 30 -19.32 4.02 11.83
N GLY A 31 -20.27 4.46 11.00
CA GLY A 31 -20.02 4.79 9.58
C GLY A 31 -19.22 6.08 9.36
N CYS A 32 -19.44 7.08 10.21
CA CYS A 32 -18.85 8.42 10.05
C CYS A 32 -17.33 8.46 10.15
N GLY A 33 -16.72 7.51 10.88
CA GLY A 33 -15.26 7.44 11.07
C GLY A 33 -14.50 6.87 9.88
N ALA A 34 -15.05 5.86 9.20
CA ALA A 34 -14.44 5.27 8.01
C ALA A 34 -14.50 6.24 6.82
N ASP A 35 -15.65 6.90 6.59
CA ASP A 35 -15.84 7.83 5.49
C ASP A 35 -14.97 9.08 5.61
N ARG A 36 -14.71 9.56 6.82
CA ARG A 36 -13.76 10.66 7.07
C ARG A 36 -12.36 10.28 6.64
N ASN A 37 -11.91 9.07 6.97
CA ASN A 37 -10.59 8.59 6.56
C ASN A 37 -10.51 8.36 5.05
N LEU A 38 -11.59 7.91 4.40
CA LEU A 38 -11.64 7.79 2.94
C LEU A 38 -11.46 9.14 2.24
N LYS A 39 -12.23 10.16 2.65
CA LYS A 39 -12.08 11.52 2.10
C LYS A 39 -10.68 12.09 2.26
N ARG A 40 -10.02 11.80 3.40
CA ARG A 40 -8.62 12.21 3.62
C ARG A 40 -7.66 11.45 2.71
N ALA A 41 -7.86 10.13 2.56
CA ALA A 41 -7.06 9.31 1.67
C ALA A 41 -7.14 9.79 0.22
N GLU A 42 -8.35 10.08 -0.27
CA GLU A 42 -8.59 10.64 -1.60
C GLU A 42 -7.90 11.99 -1.81
N LYS A 43 -7.92 12.86 -0.78
CA LYS A 43 -7.20 14.14 -0.82
C LYS A 43 -5.70 13.94 -0.95
N TYR A 44 -5.09 13.07 -0.13
CA TYR A 44 -3.67 12.78 -0.22
C TYR A 44 -3.30 12.09 -1.55
N LEU A 45 -4.17 11.21 -2.05
CA LEU A 45 -3.98 10.58 -3.35
C LEU A 45 -3.96 11.60 -4.49
N ALA A 46 -4.87 12.57 -4.46
CA ALA A 46 -4.92 13.66 -5.44
C ALA A 46 -3.67 14.56 -5.40
N LEU A 47 -3.02 14.69 -4.25
CA LEU A 47 -1.76 15.42 -4.07
C LEU A 47 -0.52 14.58 -4.43
N GLY A 48 -0.68 13.29 -4.72
CA GLY A 48 0.43 12.37 -4.96
C GLY A 48 1.15 11.88 -3.69
N GLU A 49 0.63 12.21 -2.51
CA GLU A 49 1.14 11.80 -1.21
C GLU A 49 0.74 10.35 -0.90
N TYR A 50 1.30 9.41 -1.66
CA TYR A 50 0.86 8.01 -1.67
C TYR A 50 0.99 7.30 -0.33
N TYR A 51 2.01 7.62 0.47
CA TYR A 51 2.19 6.97 1.77
C TYR A 51 1.11 7.40 2.77
N ASP A 52 0.79 8.70 2.80
CA ASP A 52 -0.24 9.25 3.67
C ASP A 52 -1.63 8.79 3.23
N ALA A 53 -1.89 8.77 1.92
CA ALA A 53 -3.09 8.16 1.35
C ALA A 53 -3.26 6.70 1.81
N ALA A 54 -2.21 5.87 1.69
CA ALA A 54 -2.23 4.48 2.13
C ALA A 54 -2.50 4.34 3.63
N THR A 55 -1.96 5.26 4.43
CA THR A 55 -2.17 5.28 5.89
C THR A 55 -3.62 5.58 6.23
N GLU A 56 -4.25 6.55 5.57
CA GLU A 56 -5.67 6.87 5.78
C GLU A 56 -6.59 5.76 5.23
N TYR A 57 -6.28 5.16 4.06
CA TYR A 57 -7.00 3.97 3.57
C TYR A 57 -6.91 2.81 4.57
N ARG A 58 -5.76 2.58 5.20
CA ARG A 58 -5.60 1.56 6.24
C ARG A 58 -6.51 1.83 7.45
N LYS A 59 -6.58 3.08 7.91
CA LYS A 59 -7.50 3.48 9.00
C LYS A 59 -8.96 3.26 8.61
N ALA A 60 -9.34 3.61 7.38
CA ALA A 60 -10.67 3.37 6.84
C ALA A 60 -10.98 1.87 6.79
N TYR A 61 -10.06 1.05 6.28
CA TYR A 61 -10.19 -0.39 6.21
C TYR A 61 -10.43 -1.03 7.59
N GLN A 62 -9.71 -0.57 8.62
CA GLN A 62 -9.86 -1.06 9.99
C GLN A 62 -11.22 -0.70 10.60
N LYS A 63 -11.77 0.48 10.27
CA LYS A 63 -13.07 0.96 10.77
C LYS A 63 -14.26 0.42 9.97
N THR A 64 -14.05 -0.09 8.76
CA THR A 64 -15.11 -0.68 7.95
C THR A 64 -15.46 -2.07 8.47
N SER A 65 -16.74 -2.33 8.67
CA SER A 65 -17.24 -3.62 9.17
C SER A 65 -16.75 -4.80 8.32
N PRO A 66 -16.34 -5.93 8.91
CA PRO A 66 -16.02 -7.16 8.17
C PRO A 66 -17.18 -7.67 7.29
N LYS A 67 -18.43 -7.30 7.62
CA LYS A 67 -19.63 -7.64 6.84
C LYS A 67 -19.71 -6.83 5.54
N GLU A 68 -19.13 -5.64 5.49
CA GLU A 68 -19.09 -4.76 4.30
C GLU A 68 -17.99 -5.20 3.32
N ARG A 69 -18.03 -6.47 2.91
CA ARG A 69 -17.00 -7.09 2.06
C ARG A 69 -16.67 -6.29 0.79
N PRO A 70 -17.65 -5.79 0.02
CA PRO A 70 -17.38 -4.98 -1.17
C PRO A 70 -16.57 -3.72 -0.86
N LYS A 71 -17.01 -2.94 0.14
CA LYS A 71 -16.34 -1.71 0.57
C LYS A 71 -14.91 -1.98 1.05
N ARG A 72 -14.72 -3.02 1.86
CA ARG A 72 -13.37 -3.44 2.30
C ARG A 72 -12.46 -3.82 1.14
N GLY A 73 -13.00 -4.48 0.13
CA GLY A 73 -12.26 -4.86 -1.06
C GLY A 73 -11.77 -3.66 -1.87
N GLU A 74 -12.65 -2.67 -2.09
CA GLU A 74 -12.29 -1.42 -2.77
C GLU A 74 -11.22 -0.65 -1.98
N ILE A 75 -11.39 -0.49 -0.67
CA ILE A 75 -10.40 0.18 0.19
C ILE A 75 -9.06 -0.56 0.13
N ALA A 76 -9.07 -1.89 0.17
CA ALA A 76 -7.86 -2.69 0.10
C ALA A 76 -7.15 -2.52 -1.26
N ARG A 77 -7.87 -2.39 -2.36
CA ARG A 77 -7.34 -2.13 -3.70
C ARG A 77 -6.62 -0.80 -3.76
N GLU A 78 -7.28 0.29 -3.34
CA GLU A 78 -6.68 1.63 -3.33
C GLU A 78 -5.48 1.71 -2.37
N MET A 79 -5.58 1.06 -1.20
CA MET A 79 -4.46 0.96 -0.26
C MET A 79 -3.27 0.24 -0.89
N GLY A 80 -3.51 -0.84 -1.65
CA GLY A 80 -2.48 -1.57 -2.38
C GLY A 80 -1.78 -0.72 -3.42
N PHE A 81 -2.55 0.04 -4.21
CA PHE A 81 -2.04 0.98 -5.19
C PHE A 81 -1.13 2.03 -4.54
N CYS A 82 -1.59 2.66 -3.48
CA CYS A 82 -0.84 3.70 -2.77
C CYS A 82 0.46 3.14 -2.17
N TYR A 83 0.42 1.97 -1.51
CA TYR A 83 1.65 1.33 -1.01
C TYR A 83 2.61 0.93 -2.12
N ALA A 84 2.11 0.47 -3.28
CA ALA A 84 2.94 0.14 -4.43
C ALA A 84 3.66 1.37 -4.99
N LYS A 85 2.96 2.51 -5.08
CA LYS A 85 3.53 3.80 -5.50
C LYS A 85 4.54 4.34 -4.50
N ALA A 86 4.28 4.18 -3.20
CA ALA A 86 5.20 4.55 -2.12
C ALA A 86 6.37 3.55 -1.92
N ASN A 87 6.54 2.57 -2.81
CA ASN A 87 7.57 1.52 -2.75
C ASN A 87 7.53 0.63 -1.50
N HIS A 88 6.38 0.51 -0.84
CA HIS A 88 6.16 -0.40 0.29
C HIS A 88 5.63 -1.76 -0.18
N SER A 89 6.45 -2.53 -0.90
CA SER A 89 6.06 -3.75 -1.62
C SER A 89 5.35 -4.79 -0.74
N ALA A 90 5.85 -5.07 0.46
CA ALA A 90 5.23 -6.05 1.36
C ALA A 90 3.81 -5.64 1.79
N ARG A 91 3.60 -4.35 2.11
CA ARG A 91 2.27 -3.82 2.46
C ARG A 91 1.32 -3.82 1.27
N ALA A 92 1.83 -3.48 0.07
CA ALA A 92 1.07 -3.52 -1.16
C ALA A 92 0.58 -4.94 -1.48
N VAL A 93 1.45 -5.95 -1.37
CA VAL A 93 1.08 -7.36 -1.56
C VAL A 93 -0.03 -7.78 -0.60
N GLY A 94 0.08 -7.45 0.69
CA GLY A 94 -0.96 -7.75 1.68
C GLY A 94 -2.31 -7.09 1.34
N ALA A 95 -2.28 -5.85 0.89
CA ALA A 95 -3.47 -5.10 0.51
C ALA A 95 -4.14 -5.68 -0.75
N TYR A 96 -3.39 -5.96 -1.81
CA TYR A 96 -3.93 -6.58 -3.03
C TYR A 96 -4.47 -7.99 -2.80
N ARG A 97 -3.82 -8.80 -1.94
CA ARG A 97 -4.38 -10.11 -1.54
C ARG A 97 -5.73 -9.97 -0.84
N ASN A 98 -5.93 -8.92 -0.04
CA ASN A 98 -7.23 -8.63 0.55
C ASN A 98 -8.25 -8.20 -0.52
N ALA A 99 -7.88 -7.37 -1.49
CA ALA A 99 -8.75 -6.99 -2.60
C ALA A 99 -9.19 -8.23 -3.41
N LEU A 100 -8.27 -9.14 -3.70
CA LEU A 100 -8.56 -10.43 -4.35
C LEU A 100 -9.55 -11.28 -3.53
N ARG A 101 -9.29 -11.42 -2.22
CA ARG A 101 -10.16 -12.18 -1.29
C ARG A 101 -11.60 -11.67 -1.27
N TYR A 102 -11.79 -10.38 -1.46
CA TYR A 102 -13.11 -9.76 -1.51
C TYR A 102 -13.68 -9.66 -2.94
N GLY A 103 -12.98 -10.17 -3.96
CA GLY A 103 -13.43 -10.15 -5.35
C GLY A 103 -13.47 -8.73 -5.96
N ARG A 104 -12.58 -7.84 -5.49
CA ARG A 104 -12.53 -6.44 -5.95
C ARG A 104 -11.24 -6.07 -6.66
N ALA A 105 -10.31 -7.00 -6.80
CA ALA A 105 -9.12 -6.79 -7.63
C ALA A 105 -9.48 -6.87 -9.12
N ARG A 106 -8.94 -5.93 -9.89
CA ARG A 106 -9.01 -5.87 -11.35
C ARG A 106 -7.79 -6.56 -11.96
N THR A 107 -7.79 -6.75 -13.26
CA THR A 107 -6.63 -7.33 -13.99
C THR A 107 -5.37 -6.49 -13.80
N GLU A 108 -5.51 -5.15 -13.82
CA GLU A 108 -4.40 -4.22 -13.58
C GLU A 108 -3.84 -4.35 -12.15
N ASP A 109 -4.69 -4.60 -11.16
CA ASP A 109 -4.26 -4.81 -9.77
C ASP A 109 -3.46 -6.11 -9.63
N ARG A 110 -3.79 -7.15 -10.39
CA ARG A 110 -2.98 -8.38 -10.46
C ARG A 110 -1.62 -8.13 -11.07
N LEU A 111 -1.53 -7.31 -12.13
CA LEU A 111 -0.27 -6.91 -12.72
C LEU A 111 0.61 -6.15 -11.70
N LEU A 112 0.01 -5.21 -10.95
CA LEU A 112 0.71 -4.49 -9.89
C LEU A 112 1.14 -5.41 -8.76
N LEU A 113 0.29 -6.34 -8.33
CA LEU A 113 0.61 -7.36 -7.33
C LEU A 113 1.81 -8.20 -7.78
N ALA A 114 1.78 -8.72 -9.01
CA ALA A 114 2.87 -9.51 -9.57
C ALA A 114 4.20 -8.75 -9.55
N ARG A 115 4.19 -7.47 -9.92
CA ARG A 115 5.37 -6.61 -9.87
C ARG A 115 5.89 -6.41 -8.43
N GLN A 116 5.01 -6.27 -7.43
CA GLN A 116 5.46 -6.18 -6.03
C GLN A 116 6.02 -7.52 -5.53
N LEU A 117 5.42 -8.64 -5.93
CA LEU A 117 5.95 -9.97 -5.63
C LEU A 117 7.34 -10.19 -6.23
N MET A 118 7.59 -9.72 -7.46
CA MET A 118 8.92 -9.72 -8.08
C MET A 118 9.94 -8.96 -7.23
N LYS A 119 9.59 -7.75 -6.76
CA LYS A 119 10.47 -6.95 -5.88
C LYS A 119 10.81 -7.68 -4.57
N LEU A 120 9.90 -8.49 -4.06
CA LEU A 120 10.11 -9.29 -2.85
C LEU A 120 10.81 -10.63 -3.09
N GLY A 121 11.16 -10.95 -4.34
CA GLY A 121 11.74 -12.24 -4.70
C GLY A 121 10.77 -13.42 -4.64
N GLN A 122 9.46 -13.16 -4.55
CA GLN A 122 8.41 -14.17 -4.54
C GLN A 122 8.04 -14.59 -5.98
N TYR A 123 9.01 -15.10 -6.72
CA TYR A 123 8.93 -15.30 -8.17
C TYR A 123 7.83 -16.27 -8.60
N ARG A 124 7.63 -17.37 -7.85
CA ARG A 124 6.57 -18.36 -8.17
C ARG A 124 5.17 -17.80 -8.01
N GLU A 125 4.98 -16.91 -7.03
CA GLU A 125 3.69 -16.24 -6.85
C GLU A 125 3.48 -15.15 -7.91
N ALA A 126 4.53 -14.40 -8.24
CA ALA A 126 4.51 -13.42 -9.32
C ALA A 126 4.15 -14.08 -10.66
N GLU A 127 4.73 -15.25 -10.97
CA GLU A 127 4.42 -16.04 -12.17
C GLU A 127 2.92 -16.35 -12.26
N ARG A 128 2.32 -16.81 -11.17
CA ARG A 128 0.88 -17.14 -11.14
C ARG A 128 0.00 -15.90 -11.41
N GLU A 129 0.36 -14.76 -10.85
CA GLU A 129 -0.41 -13.53 -11.08
C GLU A 129 -0.20 -13.01 -12.52
N PHE A 130 1.00 -13.11 -13.10
CA PHE A 130 1.23 -12.76 -14.51
C PHE A 130 0.44 -13.67 -15.45
N LEU A 131 0.38 -14.97 -15.18
CA LEU A 131 -0.46 -15.91 -15.95
C LEU A 131 -1.93 -15.54 -15.86
N ALA A 132 -2.44 -15.20 -14.66
CA ALA A 132 -3.82 -14.77 -14.48
C ALA A 132 -4.14 -13.44 -15.22
N VAL A 133 -3.16 -12.56 -15.39
CA VAL A 133 -3.30 -11.36 -16.24
C VAL A 133 -3.41 -11.78 -17.71
N LEU A 134 -2.52 -12.66 -18.18
CA LEU A 134 -2.47 -13.11 -19.58
C LEU A 134 -3.67 -13.98 -19.99
N ASP A 135 -4.31 -14.63 -19.03
CA ASP A 135 -5.58 -15.33 -19.26
C ASP A 135 -6.70 -14.36 -19.67
N SER A 136 -6.70 -13.16 -19.11
CA SER A 136 -7.67 -12.10 -19.44
C SER A 136 -7.20 -11.17 -20.57
N LEU A 137 -5.90 -10.92 -20.65
CA LEU A 137 -5.24 -10.01 -21.59
C LEU A 137 -4.01 -10.68 -22.20
N PRO A 138 -4.17 -11.58 -23.20
CA PRO A 138 -3.06 -12.38 -23.75
C PRO A 138 -1.90 -11.55 -24.32
N ASP A 139 -2.20 -10.37 -24.86
CA ASP A 139 -1.24 -9.50 -25.54
C ASP A 139 -0.62 -8.44 -24.62
N ASP A 140 -0.88 -8.49 -23.30
CA ASP A 140 -0.25 -7.55 -22.37
C ASP A 140 1.26 -7.76 -22.29
N GLN A 141 2.00 -6.83 -22.87
CA GLN A 141 3.46 -6.91 -22.98
C GLN A 141 4.18 -6.85 -21.61
N LEU A 142 3.61 -6.14 -20.63
CA LEU A 142 4.19 -6.06 -19.29
C LEU A 142 4.04 -7.38 -18.56
N ALA A 143 2.88 -8.02 -18.67
CA ALA A 143 2.65 -9.35 -18.10
C ALA A 143 3.53 -10.40 -18.78
N GLN A 144 3.66 -10.39 -20.12
CA GLN A 144 4.56 -11.30 -20.85
C GLN A 144 6.01 -11.15 -20.44
N LYS A 145 6.51 -9.90 -20.34
CA LYS A 145 7.87 -9.61 -19.86
C LYS A 145 8.04 -10.05 -18.41
N GLY A 146 7.06 -9.74 -17.56
CA GLY A 146 7.04 -10.12 -16.16
C GLY A 146 7.07 -11.64 -15.95
N LEU A 147 6.27 -12.37 -16.73
CA LEU A 147 6.25 -13.83 -16.72
C LEU A 147 7.62 -14.43 -17.09
N ARG A 148 8.24 -13.96 -18.17
CA ARG A 148 9.59 -14.40 -18.53
C ARG A 148 10.60 -14.11 -17.42
N SER A 149 10.55 -12.91 -16.85
CA SER A 149 11.47 -12.50 -15.78
C SER A 149 11.27 -13.33 -14.51
N SER A 150 10.03 -13.65 -14.14
CA SER A 150 9.74 -14.47 -12.95
C SER A 150 10.29 -15.89 -13.07
N ARG A 151 10.29 -16.46 -14.28
CA ARG A 151 10.86 -17.78 -14.57
C ARG A 151 12.38 -17.79 -14.59
N LEU A 152 13.01 -16.71 -15.08
CA LEU A 152 14.46 -16.60 -15.19
C LEU A 152 15.13 -16.15 -13.88
N ALA A 153 14.48 -15.35 -13.07
CA ALA A 153 15.05 -14.76 -11.87
C ALA A 153 15.61 -15.78 -10.85
N PRO A 154 14.97 -16.93 -10.58
CA PRO A 154 15.54 -17.95 -9.70
C PRO A 154 16.87 -18.52 -10.22
N ARG A 155 16.98 -18.69 -11.52
CA ARG A 155 18.21 -19.16 -12.17
C ARG A 155 19.30 -18.11 -12.06
N TRP A 156 19.05 -16.87 -12.41
CA TRP A 156 20.02 -15.78 -12.29
C TRP A 156 20.50 -15.57 -10.85
N LYS A 157 19.59 -15.70 -9.89
CA LYS A 157 19.94 -15.64 -8.47
C LYS A 157 20.90 -16.76 -8.06
N LYS A 158 20.75 -17.95 -8.64
CA LYS A 158 21.61 -19.11 -8.36
C LYS A 158 22.97 -19.03 -9.07
N GLU A 159 22.97 -18.62 -10.33
CA GLU A 159 24.17 -18.52 -11.16
C GLU A 159 25.07 -17.35 -10.77
N GLY A 160 24.48 -16.32 -10.13
CA GLY A 160 25.19 -15.13 -9.74
C GLY A 160 25.50 -14.20 -10.92
N SER A 161 26.39 -13.26 -10.68
CA SER A 161 26.85 -12.27 -11.65
C SER A 161 28.34 -12.49 -11.95
N ARG A 162 28.78 -12.12 -13.14
CA ARG A 162 30.22 -12.05 -13.49
C ARG A 162 30.91 -10.91 -12.71
N TYR A 163 30.16 -10.00 -12.11
CA TYR A 163 30.69 -8.87 -11.39
C TYR A 163 30.67 -9.16 -9.88
N SER A 164 31.78 -8.81 -9.22
CA SER A 164 31.84 -8.73 -7.76
C SER A 164 31.51 -7.31 -7.33
N VAL A 165 30.39 -7.13 -6.65
CA VAL A 165 29.98 -5.83 -6.11
C VAL A 165 30.40 -5.75 -4.67
N ARG A 166 31.22 -4.75 -4.33
CA ARG A 166 31.67 -4.47 -2.96
C ARG A 166 31.21 -3.09 -2.55
N ARG A 167 30.77 -2.97 -1.31
CA ARG A 167 30.50 -1.66 -0.71
C ARG A 167 31.80 -0.88 -0.56
N MET A 168 31.77 0.40 -0.90
CA MET A 168 32.90 1.32 -0.67
C MET A 168 32.59 2.15 0.57
N ASP A 169 33.06 1.69 1.73
CA ASP A 169 32.74 2.33 3.01
C ASP A 169 33.25 3.78 3.10
N ALA A 170 34.31 4.12 2.35
CA ALA A 170 34.79 5.50 2.24
C ALA A 170 33.82 6.46 1.53
N LEU A 171 32.95 5.93 0.65
CA LEU A 171 32.03 6.76 -0.15
C LEU A 171 30.59 6.61 0.32
N ASN A 172 30.20 5.42 0.81
CA ASN A 172 28.83 5.15 1.21
C ASN A 172 28.55 5.66 2.63
N SER A 173 27.48 6.39 2.78
CA SER A 173 27.00 6.88 4.08
C SER A 173 25.81 6.04 4.61
N ARG A 174 25.20 6.48 5.73
CA ARG A 174 23.90 5.98 6.21
C ARG A 174 22.72 6.60 5.45
N GLY A 175 22.96 7.73 4.78
CA GLY A 175 22.02 8.41 3.91
C GLY A 175 21.93 7.75 2.53
N ALA A 176 21.17 8.37 1.62
CA ALA A 176 21.15 7.97 0.23
C ALA A 176 22.32 8.61 -0.52
N ASP A 177 23.10 7.79 -1.21
CA ASP A 177 24.21 8.19 -2.08
C ASP A 177 23.86 7.68 -3.49
N TYR A 178 23.75 8.59 -4.48
CA TYR A 178 23.25 8.28 -5.81
C TYR A 178 23.84 9.18 -6.90
N SER A 179 23.57 8.85 -8.15
CA SER A 179 24.03 9.60 -9.34
C SER A 179 25.53 9.81 -9.42
N PRO A 180 26.37 8.76 -9.30
CA PRO A 180 27.80 8.91 -9.41
C PRO A 180 28.20 9.34 -10.82
N MET A 181 29.14 10.30 -10.92
CA MET A 181 29.69 10.79 -12.17
C MET A 181 31.21 10.92 -12.03
N LEU A 182 31.94 10.33 -12.94
CA LEU A 182 33.40 10.49 -13.02
C LEU A 182 33.76 11.65 -13.95
N GLN A 183 34.73 12.44 -13.54
CA GLN A 183 35.29 13.55 -14.29
C GLN A 183 36.81 13.34 -14.47
N GLY A 184 37.31 13.80 -15.60
CA GLY A 184 38.72 13.64 -16.01
C GLY A 184 38.89 12.50 -17.01
N GLU A 185 39.96 12.53 -17.82
CA GLU A 185 40.23 11.52 -18.84
C GLU A 185 40.47 10.12 -18.22
N GLU A 186 41.06 10.07 -17.03
CA GLU A 186 41.33 8.85 -16.26
C GLU A 186 40.35 8.66 -15.07
N GLY A 187 39.31 9.51 -14.95
CA GLY A 187 38.30 9.41 -13.90
C GLY A 187 38.83 9.77 -12.49
N GLU A 188 39.68 10.81 -12.41
CA GLU A 188 40.36 11.21 -11.17
C GLU A 188 39.44 11.81 -10.11
N ARG A 189 38.25 12.27 -10.54
CA ARG A 189 37.27 12.88 -9.64
C ARG A 189 35.95 12.14 -9.73
N LEU A 190 35.39 11.80 -8.58
CA LEU A 190 34.06 11.22 -8.47
C LEU A 190 33.12 12.26 -7.80
N TYR A 191 32.10 12.66 -8.53
CA TYR A 191 30.98 13.43 -8.00
C TYR A 191 29.79 12.51 -7.79
N PHE A 192 29.05 12.73 -6.73
CA PHE A 192 27.80 12.00 -6.48
C PHE A 192 26.88 12.83 -5.57
N THR A 193 25.60 12.59 -5.66
CA THR A 193 24.62 13.21 -4.77
C THR A 193 24.49 12.40 -3.50
N SER A 194 24.43 13.11 -2.35
CA SER A 194 24.31 12.47 -1.04
C SER A 194 23.35 13.23 -0.15
N THR A 195 22.63 12.51 0.71
CA THR A 195 21.80 13.10 1.77
C THR A 195 22.48 13.09 3.13
N ARG A 196 23.82 12.93 3.14
CA ARG A 196 24.61 13.05 4.38
C ARG A 196 24.75 14.51 4.82
N ASN A 197 24.86 14.74 6.12
CA ASN A 197 24.95 16.09 6.67
C ASN A 197 26.23 16.84 6.26
N GLU A 198 27.29 16.11 5.89
CA GLU A 198 28.58 16.67 5.46
C GLU A 198 28.67 16.87 3.95
N ALA A 199 27.56 16.74 3.20
CA ALA A 199 27.56 17.02 1.78
C ALA A 199 27.75 18.53 1.55
N GLU A 200 28.78 18.89 0.78
CA GLU A 200 29.05 20.27 0.39
C GLU A 200 28.32 20.62 -0.92
N GLY A 201 28.00 21.90 -1.10
CA GLY A 201 27.50 22.43 -2.37
C GLY A 201 26.00 22.58 -2.50
N ASP A 202 25.23 22.34 -1.44
CA ASP A 202 23.79 22.59 -1.42
C ASP A 202 23.44 23.74 -0.46
N GLU A 203 23.65 24.97 -0.93
CA GLU A 203 23.21 26.17 -0.20
C GLU A 203 21.68 26.40 -0.28
N LEU A 204 20.96 25.56 -1.04
CA LEU A 204 19.52 25.65 -1.24
C LEU A 204 18.72 24.71 -0.33
N SER A 205 19.36 23.92 0.50
CA SER A 205 18.68 23.00 1.44
C SER A 205 18.07 23.71 2.66
N GLY A 206 17.41 24.84 2.43
CA GLY A 206 16.53 25.49 3.40
C GLY A 206 15.18 24.79 3.57
N ILE A 207 15.04 23.53 3.16
CA ILE A 207 13.85 22.69 3.35
C ILE A 207 14.22 21.60 4.35
N THR A 208 14.09 21.92 5.62
CA THR A 208 14.03 20.97 6.73
C THR A 208 12.60 20.44 6.91
#